data_5fea59ad82b4f55daa8fd5357a53415b
#
_entry.id   5fea59ad82b4f55daa8fd5357a53415b
#
_cell.length_a   1.000
_cell.length_b   1.000
_cell.length_c   1.000
_cell.angle_alpha   90.00
_cell.angle_beta   90.00
_cell.angle_gamma   90.00
#
_symmetry.space_group_name_H-M   'P 1'
#
loop_
_entity.id
_entity.type
_entity.pdbx_description
1 polymer ?
#
loop_
_entity_poly.entity_id
_entity_poly.type
_entity_poly.pdbx_seq_one_letter_code
_entity_poly.pdbx_strand_id
1 'polypeptide(L)'
;MEAGPSSLLIVLIISVAAGSVFNIQVAAELSRQGAGSTVGGILAIGLAREIAPLLTSCLLAGKVATAYAAQLGTMKVTEQIDAITMLRTDPVEYLVVPRMIAMVVMAPVQCFFFFLAAVWSGQITSTVLYNIPPAVFWGSVRTWLNPGDLPSMLVKALVFGMIIAIVSCGWGLTTKGGPKEVGSSTTGAVVMILVLVAIMDVVLTQVLFGG
;
A
#
# COMPACT_ATOMS: atom_id res chain seq x y z
N MET A 1 1.38 -1.65 17.17
CA MET A 1 2.73 -1.61 16.54
C MET A 1 2.81 -2.32 15.18
N GLU A 2 1.74 -3.01 14.74
CA GLU A 2 1.72 -3.81 13.50
C GLU A 2 1.87 -2.97 12.21
N ALA A 3 1.27 -1.79 12.17
CA ALA A 3 1.38 -0.85 11.04
C ALA A 3 2.68 -0.02 11.03
N GLY A 4 3.60 -0.26 11.96
CA GLY A 4 4.81 0.52 12.18
C GLY A 4 6.06 -0.07 11.50
N PRO A 5 7.23 0.00 12.16
CA PRO A 5 8.52 -0.39 11.60
C PRO A 5 8.61 -1.82 11.06
N SER A 6 7.82 -2.73 11.64
CA SER A 6 7.83 -4.14 11.23
C SER A 6 7.26 -4.36 9.82
N SER A 7 6.33 -3.51 9.34
CA SER A 7 5.82 -3.55 7.97
C SER A 7 6.70 -2.79 6.99
N LEU A 8 7.40 -1.75 7.44
CA LEU A 8 8.24 -0.93 6.58
C LEU A 8 9.38 -1.73 5.92
N LEU A 9 10.01 -2.64 6.65
CA LEU A 9 11.10 -3.46 6.09
C LEU A 9 10.62 -4.30 4.90
N ILE A 10 9.46 -4.95 5.02
CA ILE A 10 8.88 -5.75 3.93
C ILE A 10 8.53 -4.85 2.74
N VAL A 11 7.93 -3.68 3.00
CA VAL A 11 7.60 -2.71 1.98
C VAL A 11 8.85 -2.26 1.22
N LEU A 12 9.96 -1.98 1.90
CA LEU A 12 11.23 -1.58 1.28
C LEU A 12 11.85 -2.70 0.43
N ILE A 13 11.88 -3.94 0.92
CA ILE A 13 12.43 -5.07 0.16
C ILE A 13 11.62 -5.28 -1.13
N ILE A 14 10.29 -5.27 -1.04
CA ILE A 14 9.43 -5.50 -2.19
C ILE A 14 9.46 -4.31 -3.15
N SER A 15 9.61 -3.07 -2.65
CA SER A 15 9.72 -1.89 -3.51
C SER A 15 10.99 -1.90 -4.36
N VAL A 16 12.11 -2.33 -3.81
CA VAL A 16 13.36 -2.50 -4.57
C VAL A 16 13.19 -3.54 -5.68
N ALA A 17 12.60 -4.69 -5.36
CA ALA A 17 12.34 -5.73 -6.35
C ALA A 17 11.34 -5.26 -7.42
N ALA A 18 10.21 -4.68 -7.03
CA ALA A 18 9.18 -4.20 -7.95
C ALA A 18 9.71 -3.07 -8.86
N GLY A 19 10.44 -2.10 -8.30
CA GLY A 19 11.06 -1.01 -9.06
C GLY A 19 12.07 -1.52 -10.09
N SER A 20 12.92 -2.47 -9.70
CA SER A 20 13.89 -3.10 -10.61
C SER A 20 13.20 -3.87 -11.73
N VAL A 21 12.22 -4.73 -11.42
CA VAL A 21 11.51 -5.55 -12.41
C VAL A 21 10.73 -4.67 -13.38
N PHE A 22 9.99 -3.69 -12.88
CA PHE A 22 9.24 -2.77 -13.72
C PHE A 22 10.17 -1.94 -14.62
N ASN A 23 11.30 -1.48 -14.06
CA ASN A 23 12.29 -0.75 -14.83
C ASN A 23 12.92 -1.61 -15.95
N ILE A 24 13.22 -2.89 -15.70
CA ILE A 24 13.77 -3.78 -16.75
C ILE A 24 12.81 -3.85 -17.95
N GLN A 25 11.51 -3.99 -17.71
CA GLN A 25 10.52 -4.07 -18.77
C GLN A 25 10.37 -2.74 -19.53
N VAL A 26 10.25 -1.63 -18.79
CA VAL A 26 10.13 -0.28 -19.38
C VAL A 26 11.39 0.09 -20.16
N ALA A 27 12.58 -0.12 -19.57
CA ALA A 27 13.84 0.21 -20.22
C ALA A 27 14.12 -0.66 -21.44
N ALA A 28 13.80 -1.96 -21.41
CA ALA A 28 13.94 -2.85 -22.55
C ALA A 28 13.12 -2.37 -23.75
N GLU A 29 11.85 -2.03 -23.51
CA GLU A 29 10.95 -1.61 -24.59
C GLU A 29 11.32 -0.23 -25.13
N LEU A 30 11.56 0.75 -24.26
CA LEU A 30 11.93 2.10 -24.70
C LEU A 30 13.31 2.16 -25.36
N SER A 31 14.27 1.35 -24.94
CA SER A 31 15.58 1.28 -25.60
C SER A 31 15.48 0.71 -27.01
N ARG A 32 14.62 -0.28 -27.26
CA ARG A 32 14.34 -0.81 -28.61
C ARG A 32 13.75 0.24 -29.54
N GLN A 33 12.94 1.15 -28.99
CA GLN A 33 12.30 2.25 -29.73
C GLN A 33 13.20 3.49 -29.85
N GLY A 34 14.43 3.46 -29.35
CA GLY A 34 15.35 4.59 -29.34
C GLY A 34 14.98 5.70 -28.33
N ALA A 35 14.04 5.43 -27.42
CA ALA A 35 13.51 6.38 -26.44
C ALA A 35 14.10 6.16 -25.03
N GLY A 36 15.30 5.62 -24.90
CA GLY A 36 15.95 5.32 -23.61
C GLY A 36 16.09 6.52 -22.67
N SER A 37 16.10 7.73 -23.22
CA SER A 37 16.15 8.98 -22.41
C SER A 37 14.88 9.26 -21.61
N THR A 38 13.74 8.61 -21.89
CA THR A 38 12.45 8.83 -21.21
C THR A 38 12.14 7.79 -20.14
N VAL A 39 12.99 6.78 -19.99
CA VAL A 39 12.78 5.63 -19.08
C VAL A 39 12.47 6.09 -17.63
N GLY A 40 13.28 7.01 -17.09
CA GLY A 40 13.10 7.49 -15.72
C GLY A 40 11.76 8.16 -15.48
N GLY A 41 11.30 8.95 -16.45
CA GLY A 41 10.01 9.66 -16.34
C GLY A 41 8.81 8.72 -16.37
N ILE A 42 8.79 7.78 -17.33
CA ILE A 42 7.70 6.79 -17.44
C ILE A 42 7.66 5.88 -16.22
N LEU A 43 8.83 5.46 -15.73
CA LEU A 43 8.93 4.68 -14.50
C LEU A 43 8.34 5.45 -13.31
N ALA A 44 8.76 6.71 -13.12
CA ALA A 44 8.34 7.52 -11.98
C ALA A 44 6.83 7.80 -11.99
N ILE A 45 6.24 8.11 -13.15
CA ILE A 45 4.79 8.31 -13.28
C ILE A 45 4.03 7.02 -12.99
N GLY A 46 4.43 5.89 -13.59
CA GLY A 46 3.77 4.61 -13.35
C GLY A 46 3.83 4.17 -11.90
N LEU A 47 4.98 4.39 -11.24
CA LEU A 47 5.12 4.14 -9.80
C LEU A 47 4.25 5.09 -8.97
N ALA A 48 4.28 6.39 -9.23
CA ALA A 48 3.55 7.35 -8.41
C ALA A 48 2.03 7.20 -8.55
N ARG A 49 1.52 7.03 -9.77
CA ARG A 49 0.07 7.04 -10.02
C ARG A 49 -0.62 5.75 -9.65
N GLU A 50 0.06 4.58 -9.84
CA GLU A 50 -0.61 3.28 -9.71
C GLU A 50 0.17 2.29 -8.84
N ILE A 51 1.43 1.99 -9.18
CA ILE A 51 2.14 0.83 -8.62
C ILE A 51 2.44 1.02 -7.13
N ALA A 52 2.91 2.20 -6.70
CA ALA A 52 3.28 2.41 -5.31
C ALA A 52 2.07 2.36 -4.37
N PRO A 53 0.95 3.08 -4.60
CA PRO A 53 -0.20 3.00 -3.71
C PRO A 53 -0.85 1.62 -3.73
N LEU A 54 -0.99 0.98 -4.90
CA LEU A 54 -1.62 -0.33 -5.03
C LEU A 54 -0.79 -1.43 -4.33
N LEU A 55 0.50 -1.56 -4.65
CA LEU A 55 1.35 -2.59 -4.03
C LEU A 55 1.53 -2.38 -2.54
N THR A 56 1.69 -1.14 -2.08
CA THR A 56 1.77 -0.85 -0.64
C THR A 56 0.48 -1.28 0.07
N SER A 57 -0.68 -1.00 -0.50
CA SER A 57 -1.96 -1.42 0.09
C SER A 57 -2.12 -2.94 0.13
N CYS A 58 -1.69 -3.66 -0.92
CA CYS A 58 -1.68 -5.13 -0.94
C CYS A 58 -0.79 -5.71 0.16
N LEU A 59 0.41 -5.14 0.36
CA LEU A 59 1.33 -5.57 1.41
C LEU A 59 0.77 -5.31 2.81
N LEU A 60 0.16 -4.14 3.01
CA LEU A 60 -0.48 -3.78 4.27
C LEU A 60 -1.73 -4.63 4.53
N ALA A 61 -2.51 -4.96 3.51
CA ALA A 61 -3.62 -5.89 3.64
C ALA A 61 -3.14 -7.29 4.08
N GLY A 62 -2.10 -7.81 3.46
CA GLY A 62 -1.53 -9.11 3.82
C GLY A 62 -0.98 -9.17 5.24
N LYS A 63 -0.34 -8.11 5.74
CA LYS A 63 0.32 -8.10 7.05
C LYS A 63 -0.51 -7.45 8.15
N VAL A 64 -0.97 -6.23 7.94
CA VAL A 64 -1.62 -5.44 8.99
C VAL A 64 -3.09 -5.82 9.15
N ALA A 65 -3.82 -6.00 8.04
CA ALA A 65 -5.22 -6.36 8.11
C ALA A 65 -5.42 -7.75 8.72
N THR A 66 -4.57 -8.73 8.36
CA THR A 66 -4.60 -10.06 9.00
C THR A 66 -4.36 -9.97 10.50
N ALA A 67 -3.37 -9.16 10.93
CA ALA A 67 -3.09 -8.97 12.36
C ALA A 67 -4.26 -8.30 13.08
N TYR A 68 -4.88 -7.26 12.51
CA TYR A 68 -6.03 -6.58 13.12
C TYR A 68 -7.25 -7.48 13.20
N ALA A 69 -7.60 -8.19 12.11
CA ALA A 69 -8.72 -9.12 12.11
C ALA A 69 -8.49 -10.29 13.08
N ALA A 70 -7.27 -10.85 13.14
CA ALA A 70 -6.94 -11.93 14.06
C ALA A 70 -7.01 -11.49 15.54
N GLN A 71 -6.42 -10.33 15.87
CA GLN A 71 -6.43 -9.81 17.23
C GLN A 71 -7.84 -9.54 17.72
N LEU A 72 -8.64 -8.78 16.94
CA LEU A 72 -10.02 -8.46 17.31
C LEU A 72 -10.91 -9.70 17.30
N GLY A 73 -10.73 -10.59 16.33
CA GLY A 73 -11.45 -11.87 16.28
C GLY A 73 -11.16 -12.74 17.50
N THR A 74 -9.90 -12.83 17.92
CA THR A 74 -9.53 -13.55 19.15
C THR A 74 -10.14 -12.89 20.39
N MET A 75 -10.06 -11.57 20.51
CA MET A 75 -10.70 -10.84 21.63
C MET A 75 -12.22 -11.04 21.64
N LYS A 76 -12.86 -11.16 20.49
CA LYS A 76 -14.30 -11.41 20.41
C LYS A 76 -14.65 -12.83 20.86
N VAL A 77 -13.93 -13.83 20.38
CA VAL A 77 -14.17 -15.26 20.71
C VAL A 77 -13.86 -15.55 22.18
N THR A 78 -12.96 -14.81 22.81
CA THR A 78 -12.61 -14.94 24.23
C THR A 78 -13.41 -14.01 25.16
N GLU A 79 -14.50 -13.39 24.65
CA GLU A 79 -15.41 -12.50 25.39
C GLU A 79 -14.75 -11.23 25.98
N GLN A 80 -13.51 -10.92 25.59
CA GLN A 80 -12.82 -9.71 26.05
C GLN A 80 -13.54 -8.42 25.61
N ILE A 81 -14.14 -8.43 24.41
CA ILE A 81 -14.91 -7.27 23.90
C ILE A 81 -16.19 -7.08 24.72
N ASP A 82 -16.84 -8.17 25.11
CA ASP A 82 -18.04 -8.12 25.92
C ASP A 82 -17.72 -7.62 27.36
N ALA A 83 -16.56 -8.01 27.90
CA ALA A 83 -16.06 -7.47 29.17
C ALA A 83 -15.81 -5.94 29.12
N ILE A 84 -15.22 -5.42 28.02
CA ILE A 84 -15.03 -3.99 27.80
C ILE A 84 -16.38 -3.25 27.77
N THR A 85 -17.37 -3.84 27.10
CA THR A 85 -18.73 -3.28 27.03
C THR A 85 -19.40 -3.22 28.40
N MET A 86 -19.21 -4.25 29.23
CA MET A 86 -19.70 -4.28 30.63
C MET A 86 -19.09 -3.15 31.48
N LEU A 87 -17.86 -2.72 31.16
CA LEU A 87 -17.21 -1.57 31.82
C LEU A 87 -17.69 -0.22 31.26
N ARG A 88 -18.78 -0.19 30.48
CA ARG A 88 -19.37 0.99 29.81
C ARG A 88 -18.37 1.73 28.87
N THR A 89 -17.40 1.02 28.35
CA THR A 89 -16.46 1.54 27.34
C THR A 89 -16.90 1.07 25.96
N ASP A 90 -16.96 1.97 24.98
CA ASP A 90 -17.29 1.61 23.60
C ASP A 90 -16.08 0.86 22.98
N PRO A 91 -16.25 -0.41 22.57
CA PRO A 91 -15.19 -1.17 21.94
C PRO A 91 -14.68 -0.54 20.64
N VAL A 92 -15.53 0.18 19.91
CA VAL A 92 -15.15 0.84 18.66
C VAL A 92 -14.20 2.00 18.94
N GLU A 93 -14.53 2.87 19.88
CA GLU A 93 -13.66 3.98 20.26
C GLU A 93 -12.31 3.50 20.82
N TYR A 94 -12.35 2.45 21.65
CA TYR A 94 -11.14 1.97 22.32
C TYR A 94 -10.23 1.11 21.46
N LEU A 95 -10.79 0.28 20.56
CA LEU A 95 -10.02 -0.69 19.77
C LEU A 95 -9.86 -0.30 18.28
N VAL A 96 -10.90 0.27 17.64
CA VAL A 96 -10.90 0.54 16.21
C VAL A 96 -10.28 1.89 15.89
N VAL A 97 -10.67 2.95 16.60
CA VAL A 97 -10.22 4.31 16.30
C VAL A 97 -8.69 4.45 16.35
N PRO A 98 -7.95 3.94 17.35
CA PRO A 98 -6.49 4.03 17.36
C PRO A 98 -5.83 3.27 16.20
N ARG A 99 -6.40 2.13 15.80
CA ARG A 99 -5.91 1.35 14.64
C ARG A 99 -6.15 2.08 13.32
N MET A 100 -7.31 2.73 13.20
CA MET A 100 -7.66 3.53 12.03
C MET A 100 -6.73 4.73 11.89
N ILE A 101 -6.49 5.48 12.97
CA ILE A 101 -5.55 6.62 12.96
C ILE A 101 -4.14 6.15 12.58
N ALA A 102 -3.69 5.03 13.14
CA ALA A 102 -2.38 4.47 12.81
C ALA A 102 -2.26 4.13 11.31
N MET A 103 -3.29 3.56 10.70
CA MET A 103 -3.29 3.22 9.26
C MET A 103 -3.38 4.45 8.36
N VAL A 104 -4.20 5.43 8.71
CA VAL A 104 -4.34 6.69 7.97
C VAL A 104 -3.01 7.44 7.89
N VAL A 105 -2.20 7.39 8.95
CA VAL A 105 -0.88 8.03 8.99
C VAL A 105 0.19 7.15 8.33
N MET A 106 0.21 5.87 8.66
CA MET A 106 1.32 5.00 8.24
C MET A 106 1.22 4.51 6.80
N ALA A 107 0.02 4.37 6.22
CA ALA A 107 -0.11 3.92 4.84
C ALA A 107 0.48 4.94 3.83
N PRO A 108 0.20 6.25 3.90
CA PRO A 108 0.89 7.23 3.06
C PRO A 108 2.40 7.28 3.27
N VAL A 109 2.87 7.19 4.52
CA VAL A 109 4.30 7.17 4.84
C VAL A 109 4.98 5.97 4.18
N GLN A 110 4.42 4.77 4.32
CA GLN A 110 5.00 3.57 3.71
C GLN A 110 4.93 3.60 2.18
N CYS A 111 3.87 4.15 1.60
CA CYS A 111 3.76 4.37 0.16
C CYS A 111 4.84 5.32 -0.37
N PHE A 112 5.12 6.39 0.35
CA PHE A 112 6.20 7.32 0.01
C PHE A 112 7.57 6.65 0.02
N PHE A 113 7.87 5.86 1.05
CA PHE A 113 9.11 5.09 1.10
C PHE A 113 9.18 4.01 0.03
N PHE A 114 8.06 3.36 -0.29
CA PHE A 114 7.96 2.44 -1.43
C PHE A 114 8.37 3.14 -2.73
N PHE A 115 7.77 4.29 -3.02
CA PHE A 115 8.05 5.07 -4.22
C PHE A 115 9.53 5.44 -4.32
N LEU A 116 10.11 6.00 -3.24
CA LEU A 116 11.52 6.37 -3.22
C LEU A 116 12.44 5.18 -3.52
N ALA A 117 12.26 4.08 -2.80
CA ALA A 117 13.11 2.90 -2.96
C ALA A 117 12.94 2.25 -4.35
N ALA A 118 11.73 2.24 -4.90
CA ALA A 118 11.45 1.71 -6.23
C ALA A 118 12.08 2.57 -7.35
N VAL A 119 12.03 3.90 -7.25
CA VAL A 119 12.68 4.79 -8.24
C VAL A 119 14.20 4.66 -8.16
N TRP A 120 14.79 4.61 -6.95
CA TRP A 120 16.22 4.41 -6.77
C TRP A 120 16.71 3.07 -7.33
N SER A 121 16.01 1.99 -7.06
CA SER A 121 16.34 0.67 -7.62
C SER A 121 16.22 0.65 -9.14
N GLY A 122 15.22 1.31 -9.68
CA GLY A 122 15.03 1.50 -11.12
C GLY A 122 16.19 2.26 -11.76
N GLN A 123 16.66 3.34 -11.13
CA GLN A 123 17.82 4.10 -11.61
C GLN A 123 19.09 3.23 -11.67
N ILE A 124 19.38 2.47 -10.60
CA ILE A 124 20.54 1.56 -10.57
C ILE A 124 20.43 0.53 -11.70
N THR A 125 19.26 -0.09 -11.87
CA THR A 125 19.00 -1.08 -12.91
C THR A 125 19.15 -0.47 -14.32
N SER A 126 18.66 0.75 -14.56
CA SER A 126 18.84 1.46 -15.85
C SER A 126 20.31 1.69 -16.17
N THR A 127 21.10 2.07 -15.18
CA THR A 127 22.52 2.33 -15.39
C THR A 127 23.30 1.04 -15.65
N VAL A 128 23.05 -0.01 -14.88
CA VAL A 128 23.82 -1.27 -14.94
C VAL A 128 23.47 -2.10 -16.19
N LEU A 129 22.19 -2.22 -16.54
CA LEU A 129 21.75 -3.12 -17.62
C LEU A 129 21.59 -2.41 -18.98
N TYR A 130 21.27 -1.14 -18.99
CA TYR A 130 20.96 -0.39 -20.22
C TYR A 130 21.92 0.77 -20.50
N ASN A 131 22.97 0.95 -19.69
CA ASN A 131 23.94 2.02 -19.83
C ASN A 131 23.31 3.43 -19.91
N ILE A 132 22.17 3.64 -19.26
CA ILE A 132 21.50 4.94 -19.20
C ILE A 132 22.16 5.75 -18.09
N PRO A 133 22.82 6.92 -18.39
CA PRO A 133 23.48 7.72 -17.38
C PRO A 133 22.49 8.23 -16.31
N PRO A 134 22.87 8.28 -15.02
CA PRO A 134 22.01 8.78 -13.95
C PRO A 134 21.46 10.19 -14.21
N ALA A 135 22.26 11.06 -14.83
CA ALA A 135 21.84 12.43 -15.18
C ALA A 135 20.66 12.44 -16.16
N VAL A 136 20.66 11.54 -17.16
CA VAL A 136 19.57 11.40 -18.12
C VAL A 136 18.32 10.85 -17.44
N PHE A 137 18.48 9.82 -16.61
CA PHE A 137 17.39 9.24 -15.85
C PHE A 137 16.69 10.27 -14.95
N TRP A 138 17.42 10.96 -14.08
CA TRP A 138 16.87 11.97 -13.18
C TRP A 138 16.36 13.22 -13.91
N GLY A 139 16.99 13.59 -15.04
CA GLY A 139 16.47 14.64 -15.93
C GLY A 139 15.09 14.31 -16.45
N SER A 140 14.90 13.09 -16.91
CA SER A 140 13.61 12.56 -17.38
C SER A 140 12.57 12.51 -16.24
N VAL A 141 12.93 12.06 -15.05
CA VAL A 141 12.03 12.09 -13.88
C VAL A 141 11.52 13.50 -13.60
N ARG A 142 12.40 14.51 -13.59
CA ARG A 142 12.01 15.89 -13.33
C ARG A 142 11.11 16.49 -14.41
N THR A 143 11.27 16.05 -15.64
CA THR A 143 10.47 16.56 -16.77
C THR A 143 9.06 15.98 -16.79
N TRP A 144 8.91 14.72 -16.42
CA TRP A 144 7.66 13.98 -16.59
C TRP A 144 6.82 13.91 -15.30
N LEU A 145 7.45 13.90 -14.12
CA LEU A 145 6.74 13.87 -12.85
C LEU A 145 6.15 15.25 -12.54
N ASN A 146 4.83 15.35 -12.55
CA ASN A 146 4.14 16.59 -12.21
C ASN A 146 4.09 16.80 -10.68
N PRO A 147 4.08 18.07 -10.22
CA PRO A 147 3.95 18.37 -8.78
C PRO A 147 2.70 17.78 -8.12
N GLY A 148 1.64 17.54 -8.89
CA GLY A 148 0.40 16.93 -8.43
C GLY A 148 0.44 15.41 -8.27
N ASP A 149 1.40 14.69 -8.88
CA ASP A 149 1.44 13.23 -8.85
C ASP A 149 1.75 12.68 -7.44
N LEU A 150 2.67 13.33 -6.71
CA LEU A 150 3.01 12.92 -5.34
C LEU A 150 1.85 13.12 -4.33
N PRO A 151 1.19 14.29 -4.27
CA PRO A 151 -0.02 14.43 -3.46
C PRO A 151 -1.12 13.43 -3.81
N SER A 152 -1.36 13.20 -5.10
CA SER A 152 -2.36 12.22 -5.57
C SER A 152 -2.03 10.81 -5.10
N MET A 153 -0.76 10.40 -5.17
CA MET A 153 -0.26 9.13 -4.63
C MET A 153 -0.57 9.00 -3.13
N LEU A 154 -0.29 10.05 -2.35
CA LEU A 154 -0.52 10.04 -0.90
C LEU A 154 -2.01 10.00 -0.55
N VAL A 155 -2.86 10.69 -1.31
CA VAL A 155 -4.33 10.64 -1.17
C VAL A 155 -4.84 9.23 -1.44
N LYS A 156 -4.41 8.56 -2.52
CA LYS A 156 -4.75 7.16 -2.78
C LYS A 156 -4.33 6.26 -1.61
N ALA A 157 -3.09 6.37 -1.16
CA ALA A 157 -2.58 5.56 -0.05
C ALA A 157 -3.35 5.81 1.27
N LEU A 158 -3.79 7.04 1.54
CA LEU A 158 -4.61 7.38 2.68
C LEU A 158 -5.98 6.70 2.62
N VAL A 159 -6.66 6.79 1.47
CA VAL A 159 -7.97 6.14 1.26
C VAL A 159 -7.84 4.62 1.39
N PHE A 160 -6.82 4.02 0.81
CA PHE A 160 -6.58 2.58 0.93
C PHE A 160 -6.28 2.18 2.39
N GLY A 161 -5.50 3.00 3.12
CA GLY A 161 -5.26 2.80 4.54
C GLY A 161 -6.54 2.80 5.39
N MET A 162 -7.48 3.70 5.09
CA MET A 162 -8.80 3.73 5.73
C MET A 162 -9.61 2.46 5.42
N ILE A 163 -9.66 2.03 4.15
CA ILE A 163 -10.36 0.80 3.75
C ILE A 163 -9.78 -0.41 4.52
N ILE A 164 -8.45 -0.53 4.55
CA ILE A 164 -7.77 -1.62 5.26
C ILE A 164 -8.17 -1.65 6.74
N ALA A 165 -8.13 -0.50 7.42
CA ALA A 165 -8.45 -0.43 8.84
C ALA A 165 -9.93 -0.75 9.13
N ILE A 166 -10.85 -0.15 8.39
CA ILE A 166 -12.30 -0.33 8.61
C ILE A 166 -12.70 -1.78 8.36
N VAL A 167 -12.30 -2.34 7.21
CA VAL A 167 -12.69 -3.70 6.85
C VAL A 167 -12.08 -4.73 7.78
N SER A 168 -10.77 -4.64 8.08
CA SER A 168 -10.13 -5.61 8.97
C SER A 168 -10.69 -5.59 10.39
N CYS A 169 -10.95 -4.40 10.93
CA CYS A 169 -11.57 -4.27 12.25
C CYS A 169 -13.03 -4.75 12.24
N GLY A 170 -13.80 -4.43 11.21
CA GLY A 170 -15.19 -4.88 11.07
C GLY A 170 -15.29 -6.41 11.03
N TRP A 171 -14.46 -7.08 10.22
CA TRP A 171 -14.41 -8.53 10.17
C TRP A 171 -13.98 -9.14 11.50
N GLY A 172 -12.97 -8.58 12.17
CA GLY A 172 -12.54 -9.04 13.48
C GLY A 172 -13.64 -8.96 14.55
N LEU A 173 -14.33 -7.82 14.64
CA LEU A 173 -15.42 -7.61 15.61
C LEU A 173 -16.67 -8.47 15.35
N THR A 174 -16.91 -8.88 14.11
CA THR A 174 -18.06 -9.70 13.71
C THR A 174 -17.78 -11.19 13.70
N THR A 175 -16.56 -11.61 14.04
CA THR A 175 -16.20 -13.03 14.12
C THR A 175 -17.07 -13.77 15.15
N LYS A 176 -17.66 -14.88 14.75
CA LYS A 176 -18.50 -15.75 15.60
C LYS A 176 -17.96 -17.16 15.59
N GLY A 177 -17.96 -17.81 16.73
CA GLY A 177 -17.49 -19.21 16.85
C GLY A 177 -16.14 -19.32 17.55
N GLY A 178 -15.29 -20.24 17.13
CA GLY A 178 -14.04 -20.58 17.78
C GLY A 178 -12.78 -20.12 17.02
N PRO A 179 -11.61 -20.60 17.42
CA PRO A 179 -10.32 -20.20 16.79
C PRO A 179 -10.22 -20.48 15.29
N LYS A 180 -10.97 -21.47 14.78
CA LYS A 180 -11.00 -21.78 13.35
C LYS A 180 -11.66 -20.67 12.53
N GLU A 181 -12.71 -20.08 13.07
CA GLU A 181 -13.46 -18.99 12.43
C GLU A 181 -12.67 -17.70 12.44
N VAL A 182 -11.75 -17.48 13.40
CA VAL A 182 -10.80 -16.35 13.38
C VAL A 182 -9.91 -16.41 12.12
N GLY A 183 -9.39 -17.60 11.78
CA GLY A 183 -8.62 -17.81 10.55
C GLY A 183 -9.42 -17.53 9.28
N SER A 184 -10.67 -17.98 9.22
CA SER A 184 -11.58 -17.69 8.10
C SER A 184 -11.88 -16.18 7.98
N SER A 185 -12.11 -15.50 9.10
CA SER A 185 -12.35 -14.06 9.14
C SER A 185 -11.14 -13.27 8.65
N THR A 186 -9.91 -13.65 9.01
CA THR A 186 -8.70 -12.98 8.51
C THR A 186 -8.56 -13.09 7.00
N THR A 187 -8.78 -14.27 6.44
CA THR A 187 -8.73 -14.49 4.99
C THR A 187 -9.83 -13.71 4.27
N GLY A 188 -11.06 -13.76 4.79
CA GLY A 188 -12.19 -13.01 4.23
C GLY A 188 -11.96 -11.50 4.24
N ALA A 189 -11.39 -10.97 5.33
CA ALA A 189 -11.04 -9.56 5.43
C ALA A 189 -10.04 -9.14 4.35
N VAL A 190 -8.97 -9.91 4.15
CA VAL A 190 -7.94 -9.60 3.13
C VAL A 190 -8.53 -9.63 1.73
N VAL A 191 -9.30 -10.65 1.39
CA VAL A 191 -9.95 -10.76 0.06
C VAL A 191 -10.87 -9.56 -0.19
N MET A 192 -11.71 -9.21 0.79
CA MET A 192 -12.61 -8.06 0.68
C MET A 192 -11.84 -6.75 0.51
N ILE A 193 -10.75 -6.56 1.26
CA ILE A 193 -9.89 -5.37 1.15
C ILE A 193 -9.29 -5.27 -0.24
N LEU A 194 -8.74 -6.36 -0.79
CA LEU A 194 -8.13 -6.35 -2.13
C LEU A 194 -9.14 -5.98 -3.22
N VAL A 195 -10.36 -6.49 -3.12
CA VAL A 195 -11.45 -6.14 -4.06
C VAL A 195 -11.85 -4.67 -3.93
N LEU A 196 -12.03 -4.17 -2.70
CA LEU A 196 -12.41 -2.77 -2.47
C LEU A 196 -11.31 -1.80 -2.88
N VAL A 197 -10.04 -2.13 -2.61
CA VAL A 197 -8.89 -1.34 -3.03
C VAL A 197 -8.83 -1.27 -4.56
N ALA A 198 -9.00 -2.39 -5.26
CA ALA A 198 -8.99 -2.42 -6.72
C ALA A 198 -10.12 -1.58 -7.34
N ILE A 199 -11.33 -1.66 -6.79
CA ILE A 199 -12.47 -0.84 -7.26
C ILE A 199 -12.20 0.65 -6.97
N MET A 200 -11.75 0.97 -5.76
CA MET A 200 -11.49 2.35 -5.36
C MET A 200 -10.31 2.95 -6.12
N ASP A 201 -9.32 2.15 -6.51
CA ASP A 201 -8.19 2.60 -7.32
C ASP A 201 -8.67 3.12 -8.69
N VAL A 202 -9.54 2.38 -9.37
CA VAL A 202 -10.15 2.83 -10.64
C VAL A 202 -10.92 4.15 -10.46
N VAL A 203 -11.71 4.26 -9.39
CA VAL A 203 -12.48 5.48 -9.10
C VAL A 203 -11.55 6.67 -8.84
N LEU A 204 -10.53 6.48 -8.00
CA LEU A 204 -9.59 7.55 -7.67
C LEU A 204 -8.73 7.94 -8.87
N THR A 205 -8.30 6.99 -9.71
CA THR A 205 -7.60 7.28 -10.96
C THR A 205 -8.43 8.15 -11.88
N GLN A 206 -9.71 7.81 -12.06
CA GLN A 206 -10.62 8.60 -12.88
C GLN A 206 -10.83 10.02 -12.33
N VAL A 207 -10.96 10.16 -11.01
CA VAL A 207 -11.18 11.47 -10.36
C VAL A 207 -9.92 12.34 -10.36
N LEU A 208 -8.74 11.74 -10.13
CA LEU A 208 -7.48 12.48 -9.97
C LEU A 208 -6.77 12.77 -11.29
N PHE A 209 -6.98 11.91 -12.31
CA PHE A 209 -6.24 11.97 -13.58
C PHE A 209 -7.12 11.94 -14.83
N GLY A 210 -8.43 11.78 -14.71
CA GLY A 210 -9.38 11.65 -15.84
C GLY A 210 -10.01 12.97 -16.29
N GLY A 211 -9.51 14.12 -15.81
CA GLY A 211 -10.00 15.46 -16.14
C GLY A 211 -9.09 16.20 -17.11
#